data_c53a2696622e64233881b3cb5f19e690
#
_entry.id   c53a2696622e64233881b3cb5f19e690
#
_cell.length_a   1.000
_cell.length_b   1.000
_cell.length_c   1.000
_cell.angle_alpha   90.00
_cell.angle_beta   90.00
_cell.angle_gamma   90.00
#
_symmetry.space_group_name_H-M   'P 1'
#
loop_
_entity.id
_entity.type
_entity.pdbx_description
1 polymer ?
#
loop_
_entity_poly.entity_id
_entity_poly.type
_entity_poly.pdbx_seq_one_letter_code
_entity_poly.pdbx_strand_id
1 'polypeptide(L)'
;MSEPHERWRVGPLRDPEFKKVSVLIATAMIDMIGFAIIFPLLPFYAIELNASPFAIGWIMASFSVAQLASAPLWGRVSDRHGRRPAVLAGLAASGIAYLVFGYATSLWVLLLSRLVQGAGGGTTAVLHAYVGDAIRPERRAQALGWISAAPGLGVSVGLLTGSGGFIYGTAVPGMVAAGLCLLNFVFTWKWLPESRIREAGDAARPRRSIRAAFATVVRRPRETVSRLVWIYGAGMLGFSAMTSVFALYLHDRFAITADKIGPFFTYLGLLNFGMRAIVLGPAVRRLGETGAIRLGTITLVVGLVAYPLVPSLMILPLVMLLMPIGTALLFPSTTALMTKYSDPSALGTTMGVAQAFAGTSRVVAPLAATFLFQRLGAGTPFYVAAAIVAMVGLLAFQLPDRPAGPQSDESG
;
A
#
# COMPACT_ATOMS: atom_id res chain seq x y z
N MET A 1 24.99 -32.30 -1.72
CA MET A 1 25.10 -31.62 -0.39
C MET A 1 24.79 -30.15 -0.65
N SER A 2 23.54 -29.73 -0.44
CA SER A 2 23.10 -28.35 -0.59
C SER A 2 23.49 -27.61 0.68
N GLU A 3 24.35 -26.60 0.54
CA GLU A 3 24.67 -25.70 1.64
C GLU A 3 23.40 -25.05 2.22
N PRO A 4 23.29 -24.93 3.54
CA PRO A 4 22.11 -24.32 4.15
C PRO A 4 22.07 -22.85 3.79
N HIS A 5 20.88 -22.38 3.35
CA HIS A 5 20.55 -20.99 3.07
C HIS A 5 21.22 -20.05 4.05
N GLU A 6 22.18 -19.24 3.58
CA GLU A 6 22.84 -18.19 4.38
C GLU A 6 21.81 -17.13 4.79
N ARG A 7 21.16 -17.38 5.91
CA ARG A 7 20.37 -16.35 6.59
C ARG A 7 21.30 -15.34 7.23
N TRP A 8 20.88 -14.10 7.38
CA TRP A 8 21.57 -13.10 8.17
C TRP A 8 21.80 -13.65 9.59
N ARG A 9 23.02 -14.16 9.88
CA ARG A 9 23.38 -14.69 11.21
C ARG A 9 23.72 -13.53 12.17
N VAL A 10 23.67 -13.79 13.44
CA VAL A 10 23.92 -12.87 14.56
C VAL A 10 25.16 -12.04 14.31
N GLY A 11 24.97 -10.70 14.17
CA GLY A 11 26.01 -9.73 13.80
C GLY A 11 25.67 -8.86 12.58
N PRO A 12 24.36 -8.63 12.24
CA PRO A 12 23.95 -8.01 10.97
C PRO A 12 24.52 -6.60 10.76
N LEU A 13 24.80 -5.85 11.82
CA LEU A 13 25.28 -4.46 11.74
C LEU A 13 26.69 -4.31 11.12
N ARG A 14 27.47 -5.41 11.01
CA ARG A 14 28.79 -5.42 10.38
C ARG A 14 28.74 -5.77 8.89
N ASP A 15 27.62 -6.35 8.41
CA ASP A 15 27.46 -6.73 7.00
C ASP A 15 27.12 -5.50 6.13
N PRO A 16 27.96 -5.17 5.11
CA PRO A 16 27.73 -4.01 4.24
C PRO A 16 26.40 -4.09 3.48
N GLU A 17 25.94 -5.28 3.09
CA GLU A 17 24.66 -5.46 2.41
C GLU A 17 23.49 -5.18 3.37
N PHE A 18 23.59 -5.66 4.62
CA PHE A 18 22.58 -5.38 5.63
C PHE A 18 22.44 -3.87 5.91
N LYS A 19 23.56 -3.14 5.97
CA LYS A 19 23.53 -1.68 6.11
C LYS A 19 22.78 -1.00 4.98
N LYS A 20 23.00 -1.43 3.73
CA LYS A 20 22.27 -0.89 2.57
C LYS A 20 20.77 -1.17 2.70
N VAL A 21 20.39 -2.40 3.03
CA VAL A 21 18.99 -2.80 3.18
C VAL A 21 18.31 -2.06 4.33
N SER A 22 18.99 -1.86 5.46
CA SER A 22 18.43 -1.12 6.60
C SER A 22 18.17 0.36 6.27
N VAL A 23 19.03 1.00 5.46
CA VAL A 23 18.78 2.36 4.96
C VAL A 23 17.53 2.38 4.08
N LEU A 24 17.37 1.42 3.18
CA LEU A 24 16.17 1.34 2.32
C LEU A 24 14.89 1.09 3.12
N ILE A 25 14.95 0.21 4.13
CA ILE A 25 13.82 -0.05 5.05
C ILE A 25 13.43 1.24 5.79
N ALA A 26 14.41 1.93 6.38
CA ALA A 26 14.17 3.18 7.10
C ALA A 26 13.59 4.25 6.16
N THR A 27 14.15 4.38 4.94
CA THR A 27 13.67 5.32 3.92
C THR A 27 12.21 5.05 3.56
N ALA A 28 11.85 3.79 3.27
CA ALA A 28 10.49 3.41 2.91
C ALA A 28 9.51 3.60 4.10
N MET A 29 9.95 3.30 5.30
CA MET A 29 9.15 3.46 6.52
C MET A 29 8.87 4.93 6.82
N ILE A 30 9.90 5.79 6.80
CA ILE A 30 9.77 7.23 7.11
C ILE A 30 8.89 7.93 6.05
N ASP A 31 9.04 7.58 4.77
CA ASP A 31 8.18 8.11 3.71
C ASP A 31 6.69 7.80 3.97
N MET A 32 6.40 6.57 4.40
CA MET A 32 5.04 6.17 4.73
C MET A 32 4.52 6.75 6.06
N ILE A 33 5.39 7.07 7.01
CA ILE A 33 4.99 7.85 8.20
C ILE A 33 4.47 9.22 7.76
N GLY A 34 5.22 9.95 6.94
CA GLY A 34 4.81 11.26 6.41
C GLY A 34 3.47 11.20 5.65
N PHE A 35 3.29 10.18 4.80
CA PHE A 35 2.03 9.95 4.11
C PHE A 35 0.86 9.75 5.09
N ALA A 36 1.05 8.88 6.09
CA ALA A 36 -0.01 8.48 7.00
C ALA A 36 -0.38 9.56 8.04
N ILE A 37 0.51 10.48 8.35
CA ILE A 37 0.21 11.68 9.16
C ILE A 37 -0.90 12.51 8.50
N ILE A 38 -0.82 12.69 7.19
CA ILE A 38 -1.72 13.60 6.44
C ILE A 38 -3.00 12.90 5.99
N PHE A 39 -2.93 11.62 5.68
CA PHE A 39 -4.02 10.88 5.06
C PHE A 39 -5.38 11.01 5.79
N PRO A 40 -5.47 10.83 7.14
CA PRO A 40 -6.75 10.95 7.85
C PRO A 40 -7.26 12.38 7.95
N LEU A 41 -6.38 13.37 7.86
CA LEU A 41 -6.71 14.78 8.02
C LEU A 41 -7.16 15.44 6.71
N LEU A 42 -6.77 14.86 5.56
CA LEU A 42 -7.04 15.44 4.25
C LEU A 42 -8.53 15.75 4.01
N PRO A 43 -9.51 14.90 4.37
CA PRO A 43 -10.92 15.27 4.23
C PRO A 43 -11.31 16.51 5.02
N PHE A 44 -10.77 16.70 6.23
CA PHE A 44 -11.08 17.86 7.07
C PHE A 44 -10.49 19.14 6.51
N TYR A 45 -9.25 19.13 6.03
CA TYR A 45 -8.67 20.27 5.30
C TYR A 45 -9.52 20.67 4.10
N ALA A 46 -10.03 19.70 3.37
CA ALA A 46 -10.84 19.96 2.20
C ALA A 46 -12.24 20.50 2.61
N ILE A 47 -12.83 20.00 3.72
CA ILE A 47 -14.11 20.51 4.25
C ILE A 47 -13.96 21.97 4.70
N GLU A 48 -12.87 22.34 5.40
CA GLU A 48 -12.59 23.74 5.79
C GLU A 48 -12.51 24.67 4.56
N LEU A 49 -12.11 24.13 3.40
CA LEU A 49 -12.08 24.85 2.13
C LEU A 49 -13.39 24.71 1.33
N ASN A 50 -14.49 24.28 1.96
CA ASN A 50 -15.82 24.09 1.37
C ASN A 50 -15.84 23.05 0.21
N ALA A 51 -15.00 22.02 0.27
CA ALA A 51 -15.01 20.95 -0.73
C ALA A 51 -16.25 20.05 -0.58
N SER A 52 -16.86 19.70 -1.71
CA SER A 52 -17.85 18.62 -1.74
C SER A 52 -17.15 17.27 -1.49
N PRO A 53 -17.87 16.23 -0.99
CA PRO A 53 -17.31 14.88 -0.84
C PRO A 53 -16.66 14.35 -2.11
N PHE A 54 -17.25 14.59 -3.28
CA PHE A 54 -16.67 14.17 -4.55
C PHE A 54 -15.36 14.91 -4.89
N ALA A 55 -15.27 16.21 -4.59
CA ALA A 55 -14.01 16.96 -4.72
C ALA A 55 -12.89 16.39 -3.83
N ILE A 56 -13.24 15.96 -2.61
CA ILE A 56 -12.32 15.24 -1.71
C ILE A 56 -11.82 13.95 -2.37
N GLY A 57 -12.73 13.20 -3.00
CA GLY A 57 -12.37 11.98 -3.75
C GLY A 57 -11.34 12.24 -4.86
N TRP A 58 -11.49 13.35 -5.60
CA TRP A 58 -10.52 13.76 -6.62
C TRP A 58 -9.15 14.09 -6.01
N ILE A 59 -9.13 14.83 -4.90
CA ILE A 59 -7.87 15.17 -4.19
C ILE A 59 -7.18 13.90 -3.70
N MET A 60 -7.92 12.91 -3.16
CA MET A 60 -7.37 11.64 -2.73
C MET A 60 -6.86 10.80 -3.91
N ALA A 61 -7.66 10.69 -4.98
CA ALA A 61 -7.30 9.91 -6.17
C ALA A 61 -6.09 10.50 -6.91
N SER A 62 -5.93 11.83 -6.91
CA SER A 62 -4.87 12.53 -7.65
C SER A 62 -3.47 12.06 -7.27
N PHE A 63 -3.23 11.76 -5.98
CA PHE A 63 -2.00 11.14 -5.50
C PHE A 63 -1.72 9.82 -6.24
N SER A 64 -2.71 8.92 -6.28
CA SER A 64 -2.55 7.59 -6.89
C SER A 64 -2.43 7.68 -8.41
N VAL A 65 -3.14 8.60 -9.05
CA VAL A 65 -3.01 8.89 -10.48
C VAL A 65 -1.59 9.34 -10.80
N ALA A 66 -1.08 10.33 -10.08
CA ALA A 66 0.27 10.86 -10.28
C ALA A 66 1.34 9.78 -10.01
N GLN A 67 1.17 8.96 -8.96
CA GLN A 67 2.07 7.87 -8.63
C GLN A 67 2.12 6.81 -9.74
N LEU A 68 0.96 6.38 -10.27
CA LEU A 68 0.91 5.41 -11.37
C LEU A 68 1.52 5.96 -12.65
N ALA A 69 1.25 7.23 -12.97
CA ALA A 69 1.78 7.88 -14.17
C ALA A 69 3.30 8.10 -14.08
N SER A 70 3.81 8.45 -12.88
CA SER A 70 5.23 8.75 -12.67
C SER A 70 6.11 7.52 -12.49
N ALA A 71 5.56 6.39 -12.02
CA ALA A 71 6.35 5.19 -11.74
C ALA A 71 7.23 4.70 -12.92
N PRO A 72 6.74 4.64 -14.19
CA PRO A 72 7.59 4.30 -15.32
C PRO A 72 8.67 5.35 -15.62
N LEU A 73 8.38 6.63 -15.33
CA LEU A 73 9.33 7.73 -15.51
C LEU A 73 10.47 7.61 -14.50
N TRP A 74 10.15 7.37 -13.23
CA TRP A 74 11.15 7.14 -12.19
C TRP A 74 12.02 5.93 -12.48
N GLY A 75 11.44 4.84 -13.03
CA GLY A 75 12.21 3.71 -13.52
C GLY A 75 13.28 4.14 -14.52
N ARG A 76 12.90 4.88 -15.57
CA ARG A 76 13.84 5.37 -16.59
C ARG A 76 14.86 6.37 -16.04
N VAL A 77 14.41 7.32 -15.22
CA VAL A 77 15.29 8.32 -14.59
C VAL A 77 16.34 7.62 -13.73
N SER A 78 15.92 6.66 -12.89
CA SER A 78 16.83 5.93 -12.02
C SER A 78 17.76 5.00 -12.81
N ASP A 79 17.29 4.45 -13.93
CA ASP A 79 18.13 3.68 -14.84
C ASP A 79 19.17 4.56 -15.55
N ARG A 80 18.89 5.82 -15.81
CA ARG A 80 19.79 6.72 -16.54
C ARG A 80 20.74 7.50 -15.63
N HIS A 81 20.24 7.99 -14.49
CA HIS A 81 20.97 8.91 -13.62
C HIS A 81 21.44 8.27 -12.30
N GLY A 82 21.06 7.00 -12.03
CA GLY A 82 21.38 6.31 -10.80
C GLY A 82 20.19 6.19 -9.84
N ARG A 83 20.25 5.20 -8.95
CA ARG A 83 19.16 4.90 -7.99
C ARG A 83 19.08 5.95 -6.90
N ARG A 84 20.23 6.33 -6.33
CA ARG A 84 20.30 7.30 -5.23
C ARG A 84 19.75 8.67 -5.59
N PRO A 85 20.14 9.34 -6.72
CA PRO A 85 19.58 10.63 -7.11
C PRO A 85 18.05 10.57 -7.33
N ALA A 86 17.54 9.47 -7.89
CA ALA A 86 16.12 9.31 -8.11
C ALA A 86 15.33 9.24 -6.77
N VAL A 87 15.83 8.50 -5.77
CA VAL A 87 15.20 8.44 -4.44
C VAL A 87 15.25 9.82 -3.77
N LEU A 88 16.40 10.51 -3.81
CA LEU A 88 16.53 11.84 -3.22
C LEU A 88 15.60 12.87 -3.86
N ALA A 89 15.46 12.85 -5.18
CA ALA A 89 14.53 13.75 -5.88
C ALA A 89 13.07 13.49 -5.50
N GLY A 90 12.67 12.23 -5.33
CA GLY A 90 11.33 11.87 -4.86
C GLY A 90 11.07 12.31 -3.41
N LEU A 91 12.03 12.13 -2.51
CA LEU A 91 11.93 12.62 -1.12
C LEU A 91 11.83 14.15 -1.06
N ALA A 92 12.64 14.86 -1.86
CA ALA A 92 12.56 16.31 -1.94
C ALA A 92 11.19 16.79 -2.45
N ALA A 93 10.66 16.16 -3.51
CA ALA A 93 9.33 16.46 -4.03
C ALA A 93 8.24 16.20 -2.99
N SER A 94 8.30 15.09 -2.24
CA SER A 94 7.36 14.78 -1.15
C SER A 94 7.46 15.81 -0.02
N GLY A 95 8.67 16.20 0.40
CA GLY A 95 8.87 17.22 1.43
C GLY A 95 8.26 18.57 1.06
N ILE A 96 8.50 19.03 -0.17
CA ILE A 96 7.89 20.26 -0.72
C ILE A 96 6.36 20.13 -0.76
N ALA A 97 5.85 19.00 -1.23
CA ALA A 97 4.42 18.76 -1.31
C ALA A 97 3.74 18.82 0.08
N TYR A 98 4.38 18.31 1.12
CA TYR A 98 3.86 18.38 2.49
C TYR A 98 3.85 19.80 3.06
N LEU A 99 4.87 20.61 2.75
CA LEU A 99 4.86 22.03 3.10
C LEU A 99 3.70 22.76 2.39
N VAL A 100 3.58 22.56 1.09
CA VAL A 100 2.48 23.15 0.30
C VAL A 100 1.12 22.70 0.83
N PHE A 101 0.98 21.43 1.25
CA PHE A 101 -0.22 20.93 1.88
C PHE A 101 -0.58 21.67 3.18
N GLY A 102 0.39 21.82 4.09
CA GLY A 102 0.17 22.44 5.39
C GLY A 102 -0.27 23.91 5.29
N TYR A 103 0.14 24.62 4.26
CA TYR A 103 -0.20 26.02 4.00
C TYR A 103 -1.24 26.19 2.87
N ALA A 104 -1.97 25.12 2.51
CA ALA A 104 -2.95 25.21 1.45
C ALA A 104 -4.15 26.06 1.85
N THR A 105 -4.41 27.13 1.08
CA THR A 105 -5.55 28.05 1.26
C THR A 105 -6.64 27.86 0.21
N SER A 106 -6.47 26.91 -0.70
CA SER A 106 -7.46 26.57 -1.72
C SER A 106 -7.41 25.10 -2.12
N LEU A 107 -8.52 24.59 -2.66
CA LEU A 107 -8.62 23.20 -3.14
C LEU A 107 -7.61 22.89 -4.25
N TRP A 108 -7.28 23.87 -5.09
CA TRP A 108 -6.29 23.71 -6.16
C TRP A 108 -4.88 23.49 -5.62
N VAL A 109 -4.53 24.20 -4.54
CA VAL A 109 -3.23 24.02 -3.87
C VAL A 109 -3.17 22.65 -3.18
N LEU A 110 -4.28 22.22 -2.54
CA LEU A 110 -4.38 20.85 -2.01
C LEU A 110 -4.19 19.80 -3.11
N LEU A 111 -4.91 19.94 -4.23
CA LEU A 111 -4.81 19.04 -5.38
C LEU A 111 -3.39 18.99 -5.94
N LEU A 112 -2.76 20.16 -6.15
CA LEU A 112 -1.39 20.25 -6.64
C LEU A 112 -0.40 19.58 -5.67
N SER A 113 -0.55 19.79 -4.37
CA SER A 113 0.30 19.13 -3.36
C SER A 113 0.20 17.60 -3.46
N ARG A 114 -1.02 17.06 -3.69
CA ARG A 114 -1.23 15.62 -3.86
C ARG A 114 -0.63 15.08 -5.15
N LEU A 115 -0.75 15.84 -6.25
CA LEU A 115 -0.13 15.49 -7.54
C LEU A 115 1.40 15.46 -7.43
N VAL A 116 2.00 16.47 -6.81
CA VAL A 116 3.47 16.53 -6.62
C VAL A 116 3.94 15.40 -5.70
N GLN A 117 3.24 15.15 -4.59
CA GLN A 117 3.56 14.05 -3.69
C GLN A 117 3.43 12.69 -4.38
N GLY A 118 2.34 12.47 -5.12
CA GLY A 118 2.15 11.24 -5.87
C GLY A 118 3.22 11.04 -6.94
N ALA A 119 3.58 12.10 -7.65
CA ALA A 119 4.68 12.05 -8.60
C ALA A 119 6.01 11.68 -7.94
N GLY A 120 6.31 12.22 -6.74
CA GLY A 120 7.47 11.84 -5.93
C GLY A 120 7.40 10.39 -5.41
N GLY A 121 6.21 9.90 -5.08
CA GLY A 121 5.98 8.55 -4.51
C GLY A 121 6.28 7.37 -5.44
N GLY A 122 6.57 7.61 -6.71
CA GLY A 122 7.03 6.57 -7.65
C GLY A 122 8.39 5.96 -7.31
N THR A 123 9.11 6.51 -6.33
CA THR A 123 10.42 6.06 -5.86
C THR A 123 10.41 4.67 -5.19
N THR A 124 9.26 4.16 -4.73
CA THR A 124 9.15 2.80 -4.19
C THR A 124 9.65 1.75 -5.19
N ALA A 125 9.36 1.93 -6.48
CA ALA A 125 9.87 1.04 -7.53
C ALA A 125 11.40 1.11 -7.64
N VAL A 126 11.99 2.30 -7.39
CA VAL A 126 13.44 2.51 -7.40
C VAL A 126 14.11 1.79 -6.23
N LEU A 127 13.48 1.77 -5.04
CA LEU A 127 13.99 1.02 -3.87
C LEU A 127 14.04 -0.49 -4.16
N HIS A 128 13.01 -1.05 -4.81
CA HIS A 128 13.01 -2.47 -5.22
C HIS A 128 14.10 -2.75 -6.27
N ALA A 129 14.29 -1.84 -7.25
CA ALA A 129 15.35 -1.96 -8.24
C ALA A 129 16.75 -1.89 -7.60
N TYR A 130 16.93 -1.00 -6.61
CA TYR A 130 18.18 -0.90 -5.85
C TYR A 130 18.57 -2.24 -5.19
N VAL A 131 17.60 -2.95 -4.59
CA VAL A 131 17.86 -4.30 -4.03
C VAL A 131 18.32 -5.28 -5.10
N GLY A 132 17.68 -5.22 -6.28
CA GLY A 132 18.09 -6.05 -7.42
C GLY A 132 19.53 -5.80 -7.86
N ASP A 133 19.98 -4.55 -7.78
CA ASP A 133 21.32 -4.14 -8.21
C ASP A 133 22.39 -4.37 -7.12
N ALA A 134 22.06 -4.15 -5.84
CA ALA A 134 23.04 -4.04 -4.74
C ALA A 134 23.14 -5.26 -3.82
N ILE A 135 22.20 -6.21 -3.91
CA ILE A 135 22.09 -7.35 -3.00
C ILE A 135 22.27 -8.65 -3.76
N ARG A 136 23.05 -9.58 -3.19
CA ARG A 136 23.31 -10.91 -3.77
C ARG A 136 22.00 -11.69 -4.00
N PRO A 137 21.91 -12.51 -5.05
CA PRO A 137 20.68 -13.25 -5.43
C PRO A 137 20.05 -14.03 -4.28
N GLU A 138 20.87 -14.66 -3.43
CA GLU A 138 20.45 -15.52 -2.31
C GLU A 138 19.69 -14.74 -1.22
N ARG A 139 19.99 -13.46 -1.07
CA ARG A 139 19.42 -12.57 -0.04
C ARG A 139 18.37 -11.59 -0.57
N ARG A 140 18.21 -11.48 -1.90
CA ARG A 140 17.26 -10.53 -2.53
C ARG A 140 15.83 -10.74 -2.07
N ALA A 141 15.36 -11.98 -2.02
CA ALA A 141 13.99 -12.29 -1.61
C ALA A 141 13.71 -11.80 -0.18
N GLN A 142 14.65 -12.00 0.74
CA GLN A 142 14.53 -11.54 2.12
C GLN A 142 14.54 -9.99 2.21
N ALA A 143 15.45 -9.33 1.50
CA ALA A 143 15.56 -7.87 1.46
C ALA A 143 14.28 -7.24 0.88
N LEU A 144 13.76 -7.77 -0.23
CA LEU A 144 12.49 -7.34 -0.83
C LEU A 144 11.31 -7.54 0.13
N GLY A 145 11.30 -8.64 0.90
CA GLY A 145 10.31 -8.89 1.93
C GLY A 145 10.31 -7.80 3.01
N TRP A 146 11.46 -7.42 3.52
CA TRP A 146 11.58 -6.36 4.52
C TRP A 146 11.17 -4.99 3.99
N ILE A 147 11.61 -4.62 2.78
CA ILE A 147 11.23 -3.34 2.14
C ILE A 147 9.73 -3.30 1.84
N SER A 148 9.12 -4.43 1.50
CA SER A 148 7.67 -4.50 1.28
C SER A 148 6.86 -4.44 2.59
N ALA A 149 7.44 -4.86 3.72
CA ALA A 149 6.79 -4.78 5.03
C ALA A 149 6.95 -3.39 5.69
N ALA A 150 8.06 -2.70 5.45
CA ALA A 150 8.39 -1.41 6.06
C ALA A 150 7.31 -0.32 5.87
N PRO A 151 6.71 -0.14 4.68
CA PRO A 151 5.60 0.80 4.48
C PRO A 151 4.42 0.55 5.43
N GLY A 152 4.07 -0.71 5.70
CA GLY A 152 2.99 -1.05 6.62
C GLY A 152 3.24 -0.61 8.05
N LEU A 153 4.49 -0.75 8.53
CA LEU A 153 4.91 -0.23 9.84
C LEU A 153 4.88 1.31 9.84
N GLY A 154 5.39 1.94 8.78
CA GLY A 154 5.37 3.38 8.62
C GLY A 154 3.95 3.96 8.68
N VAL A 155 3.00 3.35 7.97
CA VAL A 155 1.59 3.74 8.02
C VAL A 155 1.05 3.65 9.46
N SER A 156 1.31 2.55 10.17
CA SER A 156 0.84 2.40 11.56
C SER A 156 1.39 3.49 12.48
N VAL A 157 2.70 3.79 12.40
CA VAL A 157 3.33 4.86 13.19
C VAL A 157 2.80 6.23 12.80
N GLY A 158 2.63 6.51 11.50
CA GLY A 158 2.10 7.78 11.01
C GLY A 158 0.67 8.04 11.46
N LEU A 159 -0.19 7.02 11.46
CA LEU A 159 -1.56 7.12 11.97
C LEU A 159 -1.61 7.42 13.48
N LEU A 160 -0.66 6.84 14.25
CA LEU A 160 -0.51 7.11 15.69
C LEU A 160 -0.14 8.57 15.97
N THR A 161 0.70 9.18 15.13
CA THR A 161 1.30 10.51 15.39
C THR A 161 0.55 11.66 14.71
N GLY A 162 -0.18 11.38 13.61
CA GLY A 162 -0.73 12.43 12.73
C GLY A 162 -1.77 13.34 13.35
N SER A 163 -2.62 12.80 14.20
CA SER A 163 -3.74 13.54 14.80
C SER A 163 -3.32 14.52 15.91
N GLY A 164 -2.23 14.21 16.64
CA GLY A 164 -1.74 15.07 17.71
C GLY A 164 -1.24 16.43 17.22
N GLY A 165 -0.81 16.52 15.97
CA GLY A 165 -0.31 17.77 15.39
C GLY A 165 -1.41 18.79 15.06
N PHE A 166 -2.62 18.33 14.73
CA PHE A 166 -3.71 19.21 14.31
C PHE A 166 -4.20 20.15 15.44
N ILE A 167 -4.08 19.73 16.70
CA ILE A 167 -4.44 20.52 17.89
C ILE A 167 -3.60 21.81 17.98
N TYR A 168 -2.37 21.80 17.45
CA TYR A 168 -1.46 22.95 17.47
C TYR A 168 -1.59 23.85 16.22
N GLY A 169 -2.50 23.53 15.30
CA GLY A 169 -2.78 24.30 14.10
C GLY A 169 -2.78 23.43 12.82
N THR A 170 -3.52 23.91 11.83
CA THR A 170 -3.72 23.19 10.55
C THR A 170 -2.42 22.95 9.79
N ALA A 171 -1.44 23.85 9.86
CA ALA A 171 -0.15 23.68 9.17
C ALA A 171 0.76 22.62 9.82
N VAL A 172 0.58 22.32 11.12
CA VAL A 172 1.53 21.52 11.90
C VAL A 172 1.71 20.09 11.35
N PRO A 173 0.67 19.32 10.99
CA PRO A 173 0.84 18.00 10.41
C PRO A 173 1.65 18.03 9.11
N GLY A 174 1.43 19.02 8.24
CA GLY A 174 2.19 19.24 7.03
C GLY A 174 3.67 19.54 7.29
N MET A 175 3.94 20.41 8.28
CA MET A 175 5.33 20.73 8.68
C MET A 175 6.05 19.51 9.29
N VAL A 176 5.37 18.72 10.13
CA VAL A 176 5.93 17.50 10.72
C VAL A 176 6.27 16.48 9.61
N ALA A 177 5.35 16.26 8.69
CA ALA A 177 5.58 15.35 7.56
C ALA A 177 6.73 15.83 6.66
N ALA A 178 6.82 17.14 6.39
CA ALA A 178 7.91 17.75 5.63
C ALA A 178 9.26 17.62 6.37
N GLY A 179 9.28 17.84 7.68
CA GLY A 179 10.46 17.67 8.51
C GLY A 179 10.97 16.23 8.50
N LEU A 180 10.06 15.25 8.58
CA LEU A 180 10.39 13.83 8.45
C LEU A 180 10.96 13.51 7.06
N CYS A 181 10.39 14.06 5.98
CA CYS A 181 10.95 13.91 4.64
C CYS A 181 12.34 14.53 4.51
N LEU A 182 12.58 15.70 5.11
CA LEU A 182 13.89 16.34 5.12
C LEU A 182 14.91 15.48 5.89
N LEU A 183 14.53 14.97 7.06
CA LEU A 183 15.37 14.05 7.83
C LEU A 183 15.69 12.79 7.01
N ASN A 184 14.69 12.22 6.35
CA ASN A 184 14.84 11.06 5.48
C ASN A 184 15.72 11.37 4.26
N PHE A 185 15.59 12.55 3.68
CA PHE A 185 16.45 13.03 2.60
C PHE A 185 17.92 13.09 3.05
N VAL A 186 18.20 13.76 4.18
CA VAL A 186 19.56 13.88 4.76
C VAL A 186 20.10 12.50 5.11
N PHE A 187 19.28 11.65 5.73
CA PHE A 187 19.64 10.28 6.08
C PHE A 187 20.01 9.47 4.82
N THR A 188 19.16 9.46 3.81
CA THR A 188 19.39 8.77 2.53
C THR A 188 20.61 9.34 1.80
N TRP A 189 20.75 10.66 1.77
CA TRP A 189 21.91 11.32 1.17
C TRP A 189 23.22 10.91 1.83
N LYS A 190 23.26 10.78 3.16
CA LYS A 190 24.47 10.46 3.90
C LYS A 190 24.82 8.97 3.86
N TRP A 191 23.83 8.08 3.94
CA TRP A 191 24.06 6.63 4.17
C TRP A 191 23.71 5.72 3.01
N LEU A 192 22.97 6.18 1.99
CA LEU A 192 22.66 5.35 0.82
C LEU A 192 23.75 5.52 -0.24
N PRO A 193 24.63 4.53 -0.48
CA PRO A 193 25.57 4.57 -1.58
C PRO A 193 24.83 4.42 -2.92
N GLU A 194 25.46 4.84 -4.03
CA GLU A 194 24.94 4.53 -5.35
C GLU A 194 25.11 3.03 -5.64
N SER A 195 24.04 2.38 -6.14
CA SER A 195 24.08 0.94 -6.40
C SER A 195 24.39 0.60 -7.83
N ARG A 196 24.23 1.55 -8.75
CA ARG A 196 24.40 1.29 -10.17
C ARG A 196 25.85 1.45 -10.57
N ILE A 197 26.51 0.35 -10.87
CA ILE A 197 27.77 0.31 -11.60
C ILE A 197 27.39 0.38 -13.09
N ARG A 198 27.80 1.42 -13.79
CA ARG A 198 27.63 1.53 -15.25
C ARG A 198 28.52 0.48 -15.92
N GLU A 199 28.00 -0.68 -16.20
CA GLU A 199 28.61 -1.55 -17.20
C GLU A 199 28.07 -1.16 -18.57
N ALA A 200 28.98 -0.78 -19.47
CA ALA A 200 28.68 -0.55 -20.88
C ALA A 200 28.32 -1.92 -21.48
N GLY A 201 27.03 -2.19 -21.63
CA GLY A 201 26.57 -3.44 -22.24
C GLY A 201 25.28 -4.05 -21.67
N ASP A 202 24.69 -3.48 -20.63
CA ASP A 202 23.42 -3.99 -20.08
C ASP A 202 22.25 -3.67 -21.04
N ALA A 203 22.19 -4.45 -22.14
CA ALA A 203 21.00 -4.51 -22.98
C ALA A 203 19.84 -5.01 -22.11
N ALA A 204 18.84 -4.15 -21.94
CA ALA A 204 17.64 -4.44 -21.18
C ALA A 204 17.07 -5.80 -21.62
N ARG A 205 17.15 -6.81 -20.74
CA ARG A 205 16.48 -8.10 -21.00
C ARG A 205 15.03 -7.81 -21.35
N PRO A 206 14.47 -8.40 -22.41
CA PRO A 206 13.12 -8.13 -22.84
C PRO A 206 12.16 -8.45 -21.69
N ARG A 207 11.70 -7.41 -21.02
CA ARG A 207 10.66 -7.55 -19.99
C ARG A 207 9.37 -7.94 -20.70
N ARG A 208 8.79 -9.09 -20.36
CA ARG A 208 7.44 -9.45 -20.82
C ARG A 208 6.55 -8.24 -20.56
N SER A 209 5.82 -7.79 -21.58
CA SER A 209 5.02 -6.57 -21.51
C SER A 209 3.98 -6.70 -20.39
N ILE A 210 4.08 -5.83 -19.38
CA ILE A 210 3.06 -5.75 -18.28
C ILE A 210 1.67 -5.54 -18.88
N ARG A 211 1.56 -4.81 -20.01
CA ARG A 211 0.29 -4.61 -20.71
C ARG A 211 -0.30 -5.92 -21.25
N ALA A 212 0.54 -6.78 -21.83
CA ALA A 212 0.08 -8.09 -22.31
C ALA A 212 -0.33 -8.99 -21.16
N ALA A 213 0.42 -9.01 -20.06
CA ALA A 213 0.09 -9.77 -18.85
C ALA A 213 -1.20 -9.25 -18.18
N PHE A 214 -1.39 -7.93 -18.11
CA PHE A 214 -2.64 -7.31 -17.64
C PHE A 214 -3.83 -7.75 -18.50
N ALA A 215 -3.69 -7.68 -19.84
CA ALA A 215 -4.72 -8.13 -20.76
C ALA A 215 -5.04 -9.64 -20.59
N THR A 216 -4.04 -10.47 -20.31
CA THR A 216 -4.23 -11.90 -20.02
C THR A 216 -5.06 -12.11 -18.76
N VAL A 217 -4.75 -11.41 -17.67
CA VAL A 217 -5.52 -11.52 -16.41
C VAL A 217 -6.98 -11.12 -16.62
N VAL A 218 -7.23 -10.07 -17.40
CA VAL A 218 -8.61 -9.63 -17.72
C VAL A 218 -9.34 -10.63 -18.62
N ARG A 219 -8.67 -11.17 -19.63
CA ARG A 219 -9.27 -12.08 -20.60
C ARG A 219 -9.43 -13.52 -20.10
N ARG A 220 -8.61 -13.94 -19.15
CA ARG A 220 -8.59 -15.31 -18.61
C ARG A 220 -8.81 -15.34 -17.09
N PRO A 221 -9.98 -14.87 -16.61
CA PRO A 221 -10.24 -14.75 -15.16
C PRO A 221 -10.32 -16.12 -14.45
N ARG A 222 -10.40 -17.22 -15.20
CA ARG A 222 -10.48 -18.59 -14.65
C ARG A 222 -9.12 -19.19 -14.29
N GLU A 223 -8.02 -18.65 -14.77
CA GLU A 223 -6.67 -19.09 -14.39
C GLU A 223 -6.42 -18.76 -12.90
N THR A 224 -5.73 -19.66 -12.17
CA THR A 224 -5.50 -19.50 -10.72
C THR A 224 -4.81 -18.19 -10.39
N VAL A 225 -3.77 -17.81 -11.13
CA VAL A 225 -3.04 -16.55 -10.93
C VAL A 225 -3.95 -15.34 -11.21
N SER A 226 -4.76 -15.42 -12.27
CA SER A 226 -5.72 -14.35 -12.59
C SER A 226 -6.76 -14.17 -11.49
N ARG A 227 -7.31 -15.28 -10.94
CA ARG A 227 -8.23 -15.21 -9.78
C ARG A 227 -7.60 -14.53 -8.58
N LEU A 228 -6.35 -14.88 -8.26
CA LEU A 228 -5.62 -14.27 -7.15
C LEU A 228 -5.42 -12.76 -7.36
N VAL A 229 -5.11 -12.33 -8.59
CA VAL A 229 -4.98 -10.90 -8.93
C VAL A 229 -6.32 -10.17 -8.79
N TRP A 230 -7.43 -10.76 -9.23
CA TRP A 230 -8.77 -10.20 -9.07
C TRP A 230 -9.17 -10.09 -7.59
N ILE A 231 -8.94 -11.14 -6.78
CA ILE A 231 -9.21 -11.15 -5.35
C ILE A 231 -8.40 -10.05 -4.64
N TYR A 232 -7.11 -9.95 -4.97
CA TYR A 232 -6.23 -8.90 -4.43
C TYR A 232 -6.71 -7.50 -4.80
N GLY A 233 -7.07 -7.28 -6.07
CA GLY A 233 -7.61 -6.01 -6.57
C GLY A 233 -8.93 -5.61 -5.92
N ALA A 234 -9.88 -6.55 -5.80
CA ALA A 234 -11.16 -6.31 -5.14
C ALA A 234 -11.01 -6.02 -3.65
N GLY A 235 -10.15 -6.78 -2.94
CA GLY A 235 -9.81 -6.48 -1.55
C GLY A 235 -9.20 -5.09 -1.39
N MET A 236 -8.30 -4.69 -2.30
CA MET A 236 -7.71 -3.35 -2.32
C MET A 236 -8.75 -2.26 -2.61
N LEU A 237 -9.72 -2.54 -3.50
CA LEU A 237 -10.83 -1.63 -3.79
C LEU A 237 -11.70 -1.44 -2.54
N GLY A 238 -12.12 -2.52 -1.87
CA GLY A 238 -12.92 -2.44 -0.64
C GLY A 238 -12.20 -1.68 0.47
N PHE A 239 -10.90 -1.97 0.70
CA PHE A 239 -10.07 -1.27 1.66
C PHE A 239 -9.92 0.22 1.31
N SER A 240 -9.64 0.53 0.05
CA SER A 240 -9.46 1.91 -0.41
C SER A 240 -10.78 2.71 -0.38
N ALA A 241 -11.90 2.08 -0.74
CA ALA A 241 -13.22 2.72 -0.64
C ALA A 241 -13.55 3.10 0.81
N MET A 242 -13.41 2.14 1.75
CA MET A 242 -13.63 2.39 3.17
C MET A 242 -12.72 3.50 3.69
N THR A 243 -11.42 3.42 3.49
CA THR A 243 -10.47 4.42 4.01
C THR A 243 -10.72 5.81 3.45
N SER A 244 -11.21 5.92 2.22
CA SER A 244 -11.50 7.20 1.56
C SER A 244 -12.70 7.93 2.17
N VAL A 245 -13.72 7.20 2.63
CA VAL A 245 -14.94 7.79 3.19
C VAL A 245 -15.01 7.68 4.71
N PHE A 246 -14.09 6.98 5.36
CA PHE A 246 -14.17 6.70 6.79
C PHE A 246 -14.17 7.98 7.65
N ALA A 247 -13.31 8.95 7.34
CA ALA A 247 -13.27 10.22 8.05
C ALA A 247 -14.56 11.04 7.79
N LEU A 248 -15.05 11.05 6.53
CA LEU A 248 -16.32 11.69 6.17
C LEU A 248 -17.50 11.01 6.87
N TYR A 249 -17.52 9.69 6.93
CA TYR A 249 -18.55 8.92 7.62
C TYR A 249 -18.58 9.22 9.12
N LEU A 250 -17.41 9.28 9.78
CA LEU A 250 -17.33 9.62 11.19
C LEU A 250 -17.79 11.07 11.46
N HIS A 251 -17.45 11.99 10.55
CA HIS A 251 -17.89 13.38 10.63
C HIS A 251 -19.41 13.49 10.48
N ASP A 252 -19.97 12.89 9.44
CA ASP A 252 -21.39 12.97 9.11
C ASP A 252 -22.27 12.25 10.14
N ARG A 253 -21.88 11.04 10.55
CA ARG A 253 -22.71 10.18 11.42
C ARG A 253 -22.57 10.47 12.90
N PHE A 254 -21.38 10.87 13.36
CA PHE A 254 -21.04 11.02 14.77
C PHE A 254 -20.49 12.38 15.13
N ALA A 255 -20.51 13.36 14.22
CA ALA A 255 -19.98 14.71 14.40
C ALA A 255 -18.51 14.73 14.89
N ILE A 256 -17.70 13.74 14.46
CA ILE A 256 -16.27 13.70 14.78
C ILE A 256 -15.54 14.77 13.99
N THR A 257 -14.77 15.57 14.69
CA THR A 257 -13.96 16.68 14.14
C THR A 257 -12.51 16.28 13.94
N ALA A 258 -11.72 17.09 13.23
CA ALA A 258 -10.33 16.81 12.92
C ALA A 258 -9.44 16.59 14.17
N ASP A 259 -9.70 17.30 15.25
CA ASP A 259 -9.02 17.14 16.54
C ASP A 259 -9.33 15.81 17.24
N LYS A 260 -10.49 15.20 16.95
CA LYS A 260 -10.97 13.95 17.56
C LYS A 260 -10.81 12.72 16.68
N ILE A 261 -10.40 12.88 15.42
CA ILE A 261 -10.27 11.75 14.48
C ILE A 261 -9.10 10.82 14.82
N GLY A 262 -8.09 11.36 15.49
CA GLY A 262 -6.83 10.68 15.78
C GLY A 262 -6.95 9.33 16.46
N PRO A 263 -7.67 9.21 17.58
CA PRO A 263 -7.83 7.93 18.26
C PRO A 263 -8.35 6.81 17.37
N PHE A 264 -9.24 7.11 16.41
CA PHE A 264 -9.78 6.10 15.48
C PHE A 264 -8.73 5.57 14.51
N PHE A 265 -7.94 6.47 13.91
CA PHE A 265 -6.86 6.06 13.01
C PHE A 265 -5.69 5.44 13.76
N THR A 266 -5.38 5.91 14.98
CA THR A 266 -4.44 5.27 15.91
C THR A 266 -4.86 3.83 16.19
N TYR A 267 -6.11 3.62 16.55
CA TYR A 267 -6.67 2.30 16.80
C TYR A 267 -6.57 1.40 15.55
N LEU A 268 -6.95 1.91 14.37
CA LEU A 268 -6.76 1.19 13.10
C LEU A 268 -5.30 0.82 12.84
N GLY A 269 -4.37 1.74 13.10
CA GLY A 269 -2.93 1.48 12.95
C GLY A 269 -2.43 0.35 13.86
N LEU A 270 -2.80 0.41 15.14
CA LEU A 270 -2.47 -0.64 16.13
C LEU A 270 -3.07 -1.98 15.75
N LEU A 271 -4.33 -1.99 15.32
CA LEU A 271 -5.01 -3.22 14.87
C LEU A 271 -4.33 -3.81 13.64
N ASN A 272 -4.01 -3.00 12.62
CA ASN A 272 -3.33 -3.49 11.42
C ASN A 272 -1.98 -4.12 11.76
N PHE A 273 -1.21 -3.50 12.65
CA PHE A 273 0.06 -4.05 13.09
C PHE A 273 -0.14 -5.34 13.90
N GLY A 274 -1.02 -5.31 14.92
CA GLY A 274 -1.28 -6.44 15.80
C GLY A 274 -1.83 -7.66 15.04
N MET A 275 -2.79 -7.44 14.12
CA MET A 275 -3.37 -8.54 13.33
C MET A 275 -2.34 -9.21 12.41
N ARG A 276 -1.43 -8.45 11.80
CA ARG A 276 -0.34 -9.02 11.00
C ARG A 276 0.67 -9.79 11.85
N ALA A 277 1.00 -9.27 13.03
CA ALA A 277 1.99 -9.89 13.91
C ALA A 277 1.44 -11.15 14.61
N ILE A 278 0.17 -11.11 15.06
CA ILE A 278 -0.40 -12.13 15.97
C ILE A 278 -1.31 -13.10 15.23
N VAL A 279 -2.15 -12.63 14.31
CA VAL A 279 -3.24 -13.44 13.72
C VAL A 279 -2.80 -14.16 12.45
N LEU A 280 -2.01 -13.51 11.57
CA LEU A 280 -1.65 -14.06 10.27
C LEU A 280 -0.93 -15.41 10.39
N GLY A 281 0.10 -15.50 11.22
CA GLY A 281 0.91 -16.72 11.35
C GLY A 281 0.10 -17.94 11.81
N PRO A 282 -0.62 -17.88 12.94
CA PRO A 282 -1.49 -18.96 13.39
C PRO A 282 -2.62 -19.31 12.42
N ALA A 283 -3.25 -18.31 11.78
CA ALA A 283 -4.31 -18.54 10.81
C ALA A 283 -3.80 -19.32 9.58
N VAL A 284 -2.67 -18.91 9.00
CA VAL A 284 -2.08 -19.60 7.85
C VAL A 284 -1.62 -21.01 8.21
N ARG A 285 -1.08 -21.22 9.41
CA ARG A 285 -0.70 -22.58 9.87
C ARG A 285 -1.90 -23.53 10.01
N ARG A 286 -3.07 -23.02 10.43
CA ARG A 286 -4.27 -23.85 10.66
C ARG A 286 -5.14 -24.01 9.42
N LEU A 287 -5.32 -22.95 8.64
CA LEU A 287 -6.25 -22.89 7.52
C LEU A 287 -5.58 -23.00 6.15
N GLY A 288 -4.24 -22.92 6.08
CA GLY A 288 -3.51 -22.72 4.85
C GLY A 288 -3.73 -21.31 4.27
N GLU A 289 -2.98 -20.98 3.21
CA GLU A 289 -3.13 -19.68 2.54
C GLU A 289 -4.52 -19.51 1.91
N THR A 290 -5.06 -20.56 1.28
CA THR A 290 -6.39 -20.53 0.65
C THR A 290 -7.49 -20.30 1.69
N GLY A 291 -7.45 -20.99 2.83
CA GLY A 291 -8.39 -20.78 3.92
C GLY A 291 -8.27 -19.37 4.53
N ALA A 292 -7.04 -18.85 4.66
CA ALA A 292 -6.80 -17.49 5.12
C ALA A 292 -7.37 -16.43 4.15
N ILE A 293 -7.26 -16.63 2.82
CA ILE A 293 -7.89 -15.76 1.82
C ILE A 293 -9.42 -15.79 1.95
N ARG A 294 -10.04 -16.98 2.07
CA ARG A 294 -11.49 -17.12 2.23
C ARG A 294 -11.97 -16.40 3.49
N LEU A 295 -11.35 -16.68 4.64
CA LEU A 295 -11.70 -16.03 5.89
C LEU A 295 -11.46 -14.51 5.82
N GLY A 296 -10.35 -14.07 5.27
CA GLY A 296 -10.03 -12.66 5.08
C GLY A 296 -11.05 -11.94 4.20
N THR A 297 -11.50 -12.59 3.12
CA THR A 297 -12.53 -12.03 2.23
C THR A 297 -13.88 -11.92 2.95
N ILE A 298 -14.31 -12.96 3.65
CA ILE A 298 -15.56 -12.96 4.43
C ILE A 298 -15.52 -11.84 5.48
N THR A 299 -14.43 -11.77 6.26
CA THR A 299 -14.29 -10.77 7.32
C THR A 299 -14.29 -9.35 6.75
N LEU A 300 -13.66 -9.15 5.58
CA LEU A 300 -13.65 -7.85 4.89
C LEU A 300 -15.07 -7.45 4.44
N VAL A 301 -15.83 -8.37 3.86
CA VAL A 301 -17.23 -8.13 3.44
C VAL A 301 -18.11 -7.84 4.64
N VAL A 302 -18.04 -8.66 5.70
CA VAL A 302 -18.80 -8.45 6.93
C VAL A 302 -18.46 -7.11 7.57
N GLY A 303 -17.18 -6.75 7.62
CA GLY A 303 -16.73 -5.46 8.11
C GLY A 303 -17.33 -4.29 7.32
N LEU A 304 -17.27 -4.35 6.00
CA LEU A 304 -17.86 -3.31 5.13
C LEU A 304 -19.36 -3.17 5.34
N VAL A 305 -20.11 -4.28 5.47
CA VAL A 305 -21.55 -4.24 5.72
C VAL A 305 -21.86 -3.72 7.13
N ALA A 306 -21.03 -4.05 8.12
CA ALA A 306 -21.25 -3.69 9.51
C ALA A 306 -21.04 -2.19 9.79
N TYR A 307 -20.12 -1.51 9.10
CA TYR A 307 -19.84 -0.10 9.36
C TYR A 307 -21.07 0.81 9.31
N PRO A 308 -21.91 0.80 8.26
CA PRO A 308 -23.11 1.64 8.20
C PRO A 308 -24.18 1.30 9.25
N LEU A 309 -24.13 0.08 9.79
CA LEU A 309 -25.09 -0.43 10.77
C LEU A 309 -24.73 -0.07 12.22
N VAL A 310 -23.55 0.54 12.46
CA VAL A 310 -23.10 0.92 13.80
C VAL A 310 -24.05 1.97 14.41
N PRO A 311 -24.74 1.68 15.52
CA PRO A 311 -25.69 2.61 16.14
C PRO A 311 -25.00 3.67 17.02
N SER A 312 -23.81 3.38 17.55
CA SER A 312 -23.12 4.26 18.51
C SER A 312 -21.60 4.11 18.42
N LEU A 313 -20.88 5.14 18.89
CA LEU A 313 -19.42 5.14 18.98
C LEU A 313 -18.85 4.04 19.89
N MET A 314 -19.65 3.51 20.83
CA MET A 314 -19.20 2.44 21.74
C MET A 314 -19.03 1.10 21.00
N ILE A 315 -19.85 0.84 19.99
CA ILE A 315 -19.81 -0.40 19.19
C ILE A 315 -18.79 -0.29 18.04
N LEU A 316 -18.51 0.92 17.60
CA LEU A 316 -17.64 1.15 16.46
C LEU A 316 -16.25 0.47 16.58
N PRO A 317 -15.53 0.51 17.72
CA PRO A 317 -14.24 -0.17 17.86
C PRO A 317 -14.30 -1.67 17.60
N LEU A 318 -15.41 -2.33 17.97
CA LEU A 318 -15.60 -3.75 17.69
C LEU A 318 -15.72 -4.03 16.19
N VAL A 319 -16.50 -3.21 15.48
CA VAL A 319 -16.64 -3.34 14.01
C VAL A 319 -15.32 -2.99 13.31
N MET A 320 -14.57 -2.03 13.83
CA MET A 320 -13.26 -1.65 13.29
C MET A 320 -12.22 -2.78 13.32
N LEU A 321 -12.38 -3.82 14.15
CA LEU A 321 -11.52 -5.02 14.14
C LEU A 321 -11.61 -5.82 12.83
N LEU A 322 -12.77 -5.84 12.19
CA LEU A 322 -13.03 -6.71 11.04
C LEU A 322 -12.16 -6.37 9.82
N MET A 323 -11.96 -5.08 9.54
CA MET A 323 -11.14 -4.65 8.40
C MET A 323 -9.66 -5.06 8.52
N PRO A 324 -8.96 -4.76 9.63
CA PRO A 324 -7.58 -5.22 9.85
C PRO A 324 -7.44 -6.74 9.82
N ILE A 325 -8.38 -7.50 10.38
CA ILE A 325 -8.37 -8.97 10.30
C ILE A 325 -8.46 -9.40 8.83
N GLY A 326 -9.45 -8.86 8.10
CA GLY A 326 -9.68 -9.19 6.69
C GLY A 326 -8.46 -8.90 5.83
N THR A 327 -7.89 -7.69 5.94
CA THR A 327 -6.74 -7.27 5.14
C THR A 327 -5.45 -7.98 5.53
N ALA A 328 -5.23 -8.29 6.82
CA ALA A 328 -4.06 -9.01 7.29
C ALA A 328 -4.03 -10.46 6.79
N LEU A 329 -5.18 -11.10 6.64
CA LEU A 329 -5.30 -12.46 6.11
C LEU A 329 -5.27 -12.48 4.58
N LEU A 330 -5.99 -11.57 3.92
CA LEU A 330 -6.18 -11.58 2.48
C LEU A 330 -4.91 -11.22 1.71
N PHE A 331 -4.29 -10.06 1.99
CA PHE A 331 -3.21 -9.55 1.16
C PHE A 331 -1.93 -10.41 1.21
N PRO A 332 -1.37 -10.76 2.37
CA PRO A 332 -0.17 -11.59 2.41
C PRO A 332 -0.39 -12.99 1.86
N SER A 333 -1.54 -13.62 2.17
CA SER A 333 -1.84 -14.96 1.69
C SER A 333 -2.05 -15.01 0.18
N THR A 334 -2.72 -13.99 -0.40
CA THR A 334 -2.88 -13.87 -1.85
C THR A 334 -1.53 -13.67 -2.54
N THR A 335 -0.65 -12.83 -1.98
CA THR A 335 0.70 -12.61 -2.51
C THR A 335 1.54 -13.89 -2.42
N ALA A 336 1.45 -14.63 -1.31
CA ALA A 336 2.15 -15.91 -1.15
C ALA A 336 1.70 -16.94 -2.19
N LEU A 337 0.39 -17.08 -2.42
CA LEU A 337 -0.12 -17.98 -3.45
C LEU A 337 0.25 -17.52 -4.87
N MET A 338 0.21 -16.23 -5.18
CA MET A 338 0.70 -15.73 -6.46
C MET A 338 2.16 -16.13 -6.69
N THR A 339 3.00 -16.06 -5.66
CA THR A 339 4.40 -16.51 -5.75
C THR A 339 4.53 -17.99 -6.00
N LYS A 340 3.68 -18.83 -5.37
CA LYS A 340 3.70 -20.29 -5.53
C LYS A 340 3.17 -20.77 -6.88
N TYR A 341 2.16 -20.08 -7.44
CA TYR A 341 1.52 -20.47 -8.70
C TYR A 341 2.09 -19.78 -9.94
N SER A 342 2.95 -18.78 -9.77
CA SER A 342 3.59 -18.11 -10.90
C SER A 342 4.88 -18.83 -11.30
N ASP A 343 5.13 -18.90 -12.59
CA ASP A 343 6.43 -19.26 -13.11
C ASP A 343 7.51 -18.33 -12.52
N PRO A 344 8.62 -18.84 -11.99
CA PRO A 344 9.72 -18.03 -11.47
C PRO A 344 10.19 -16.93 -12.43
N SER A 345 10.19 -17.21 -13.74
CA SER A 345 10.55 -16.25 -14.80
C SER A 345 9.51 -15.15 -15.00
N ALA A 346 8.24 -15.39 -14.65
CA ALA A 346 7.11 -14.47 -14.80
C ALA A 346 6.68 -13.78 -13.49
N LEU A 347 7.26 -14.18 -12.34
CA LEU A 347 6.85 -13.69 -11.02
C LEU A 347 6.86 -12.16 -10.93
N GLY A 348 7.91 -11.50 -11.40
CA GLY A 348 8.00 -10.03 -11.41
C GLY A 348 6.87 -9.39 -12.23
N THR A 349 6.50 -10.00 -13.35
CA THR A 349 5.38 -9.52 -14.18
C THR A 349 4.05 -9.71 -13.48
N THR A 350 3.82 -10.87 -12.85
CA THR A 350 2.61 -11.16 -12.06
C THR A 350 2.43 -10.15 -10.91
N MET A 351 3.50 -9.91 -10.13
CA MET A 351 3.47 -8.92 -9.06
C MET A 351 3.23 -7.50 -9.60
N GLY A 352 3.82 -7.16 -10.75
CA GLY A 352 3.59 -5.89 -11.43
C GLY A 352 2.12 -5.71 -11.83
N VAL A 353 1.47 -6.75 -12.36
CA VAL A 353 0.04 -6.72 -12.69
C VAL A 353 -0.82 -6.59 -11.43
N ALA A 354 -0.52 -7.35 -10.36
CA ALA A 354 -1.24 -7.23 -9.10
C ALA A 354 -1.14 -5.79 -8.51
N GLN A 355 0.04 -5.17 -8.59
CA GLN A 355 0.23 -3.77 -8.17
C GLN A 355 -0.50 -2.78 -9.09
N ALA A 356 -0.63 -3.07 -10.39
CA ALA A 356 -1.42 -2.25 -11.30
C ALA A 356 -2.92 -2.32 -10.95
N PHE A 357 -3.45 -3.50 -10.63
CA PHE A 357 -4.83 -3.65 -10.13
C PHE A 357 -5.04 -2.89 -8.82
N ALA A 358 -4.12 -3.03 -7.86
CA ALA A 358 -4.17 -2.27 -6.61
C ALA A 358 -4.09 -0.76 -6.82
N GLY A 359 -3.24 -0.31 -7.75
CA GLY A 359 -3.12 1.09 -8.12
C GLY A 359 -4.41 1.64 -8.75
N THR A 360 -5.02 0.89 -9.67
CA THR A 360 -6.32 1.22 -10.27
C THR A 360 -7.39 1.31 -9.19
N SER A 361 -7.43 0.37 -8.24
CA SER A 361 -8.35 0.41 -7.10
C SER A 361 -8.18 1.67 -6.25
N ARG A 362 -6.94 2.10 -6.00
CA ARG A 362 -6.65 3.35 -5.26
C ARG A 362 -7.03 4.63 -6.01
N VAL A 363 -7.23 4.56 -7.32
CA VAL A 363 -7.76 5.68 -8.12
C VAL A 363 -9.29 5.64 -8.14
N VAL A 364 -9.85 4.48 -8.50
CA VAL A 364 -11.29 4.33 -8.73
C VAL A 364 -12.08 4.40 -7.43
N ALA A 365 -11.57 3.77 -6.36
CA ALA A 365 -12.32 3.64 -5.11
C ALA A 365 -12.62 4.99 -4.42
N PRO A 366 -11.66 5.93 -4.26
CA PRO A 366 -12.00 7.24 -3.69
C PRO A 366 -13.05 7.99 -4.50
N LEU A 367 -12.93 7.99 -5.83
CA LEU A 367 -13.87 8.67 -6.73
C LEU A 367 -15.28 8.08 -6.63
N ALA A 368 -15.38 6.76 -6.74
CA ALA A 368 -16.66 6.07 -6.66
C ALA A 368 -17.28 6.19 -5.26
N ALA A 369 -16.48 5.95 -4.21
CA ALA A 369 -16.98 5.97 -2.83
C ALA A 369 -17.47 7.36 -2.42
N THR A 370 -16.72 8.42 -2.73
CA THR A 370 -17.15 9.80 -2.39
C THR A 370 -18.29 10.29 -3.24
N PHE A 371 -18.40 9.86 -4.51
CA PHE A 371 -19.56 10.12 -5.34
C PHE A 371 -20.82 9.45 -4.77
N LEU A 372 -20.73 8.17 -4.40
CA LEU A 372 -21.84 7.44 -3.78
C LEU A 372 -22.22 8.06 -2.43
N PHE A 373 -21.24 8.45 -1.64
CA PHE A 373 -21.45 9.14 -0.37
C PHE A 373 -22.26 10.43 -0.57
N GLN A 374 -21.87 11.25 -1.53
CA GLN A 374 -22.54 12.53 -1.83
C GLN A 374 -23.95 12.37 -2.38
N ARG A 375 -24.18 11.36 -3.22
CA ARG A 375 -25.45 11.20 -3.94
C ARG A 375 -26.46 10.30 -3.23
N LEU A 376 -26.00 9.27 -2.55
CA LEU A 376 -26.83 8.19 -2.02
C LEU A 376 -26.68 8.00 -0.50
N GLY A 377 -25.86 8.85 0.16
CA GLY A 377 -25.67 8.86 1.61
C GLY A 377 -24.49 8.07 2.12
N ALA A 378 -24.16 8.30 3.40
CA ALA A 378 -22.93 7.89 4.04
C ALA A 378 -22.68 6.36 4.08
N GLY A 379 -23.73 5.55 4.12
CA GLY A 379 -23.62 4.08 4.16
C GLY A 379 -23.40 3.42 2.81
N THR A 380 -23.86 4.03 1.72
CA THR A 380 -23.88 3.41 0.39
C THR A 380 -22.51 2.99 -0.14
N PRO A 381 -21.41 3.76 0.02
CA PRO A 381 -20.09 3.35 -0.43
C PRO A 381 -19.63 2.01 0.17
N PHE A 382 -19.97 1.79 1.43
CA PHE A 382 -19.59 0.55 2.13
C PHE A 382 -20.35 -0.66 1.57
N TYR A 383 -21.66 -0.53 1.33
CA TYR A 383 -22.46 -1.62 0.76
C TYR A 383 -22.04 -1.97 -0.66
N VAL A 384 -21.79 -0.95 -1.51
CA VAL A 384 -21.32 -1.18 -2.88
C VAL A 384 -19.95 -1.84 -2.88
N ALA A 385 -19.01 -1.38 -2.04
CA ALA A 385 -17.72 -2.00 -1.90
C ALA A 385 -17.83 -3.45 -1.40
N ALA A 386 -18.70 -3.71 -0.40
CA ALA A 386 -18.99 -5.06 0.09
C ALA A 386 -19.51 -5.98 -1.01
N ALA A 387 -20.46 -5.51 -1.82
CA ALA A 387 -21.01 -6.27 -2.93
C ALA A 387 -19.95 -6.65 -3.98
N ILE A 388 -19.07 -5.70 -4.35
CA ILE A 388 -17.97 -5.95 -5.29
C ILE A 388 -16.98 -6.96 -4.71
N VAL A 389 -16.57 -6.78 -3.45
CA VAL A 389 -15.63 -7.69 -2.77
C VAL A 389 -16.25 -9.08 -2.60
N ALA A 390 -17.53 -9.18 -2.27
CA ALA A 390 -18.25 -10.46 -2.17
C ALA A 390 -18.32 -11.17 -3.52
N MET A 391 -18.73 -10.46 -4.57
CA MET A 391 -18.85 -11.03 -5.93
C MET A 391 -17.51 -11.59 -6.44
N VAL A 392 -16.44 -10.80 -6.33
CA VAL A 392 -15.10 -11.25 -6.75
C VAL A 392 -14.54 -12.26 -5.76
N GLY A 393 -14.88 -12.13 -4.48
CA GLY A 393 -14.50 -13.04 -3.41
C GLY A 393 -15.02 -14.47 -3.58
N LEU A 394 -16.09 -14.69 -4.35
CA LEU A 394 -16.53 -16.02 -4.73
C LEU A 394 -15.44 -16.81 -5.48
N LEU A 395 -14.54 -16.12 -6.17
CA LEU A 395 -13.38 -16.76 -6.79
C LEU A 395 -12.42 -17.41 -5.77
N ALA A 396 -12.41 -16.95 -4.50
CA ALA A 396 -11.58 -17.54 -3.45
C ALA A 396 -12.01 -18.97 -3.09
N PHE A 397 -13.31 -19.27 -3.26
CA PHE A 397 -13.85 -20.62 -3.02
C PHE A 397 -13.54 -21.60 -4.15
N GLN A 398 -13.12 -21.08 -5.30
CA GLN A 398 -12.70 -21.88 -6.46
C GLN A 398 -11.17 -22.09 -6.49
N LEU A 399 -10.42 -21.56 -5.51
CA LEU A 399 -8.99 -21.80 -5.39
C LEU A 399 -8.75 -23.22 -4.83
N PRO A 400 -7.71 -23.94 -5.31
CA PRO A 400 -7.35 -25.26 -4.80
C PRO A 400 -6.90 -25.14 -3.34
N ASP A 401 -7.28 -26.12 -2.52
CA ASP A 401 -6.96 -26.12 -1.08
C ASP A 401 -5.48 -26.46 -0.82
N ARG A 402 -4.82 -27.15 -1.75
CA ARG A 402 -3.37 -27.41 -1.72
C ARG A 402 -2.76 -27.07 -3.08
N PRO A 403 -1.57 -26.44 -3.12
CA PRO A 403 -0.82 -26.35 -4.37
C PRO A 403 -0.58 -27.77 -4.87
N ALA A 404 -0.84 -28.03 -6.15
CA ALA A 404 -0.36 -29.27 -6.76
C ALA A 404 1.15 -29.32 -6.53
N GLY A 405 1.64 -30.40 -5.89
CA GLY A 405 3.06 -30.64 -5.77
C GLY A 405 3.71 -30.61 -7.16
N PRO A 406 5.03 -30.41 -7.27
CA PRO A 406 5.70 -30.49 -8.55
C PRO A 406 5.25 -31.81 -9.19
N GLN A 407 4.69 -31.71 -10.40
CA GLN A 407 4.38 -32.89 -11.20
C GLN A 407 5.72 -33.61 -11.34
N SER A 408 5.87 -34.73 -10.64
CA SER A 408 6.88 -35.70 -10.98
C SER A 408 6.57 -36.10 -12.42
N ASP A 409 7.46 -35.78 -13.36
CA ASP A 409 7.45 -36.36 -14.69
C ASP A 409 7.52 -37.89 -14.54
N GLU A 410 6.36 -38.50 -14.38
CA GLU A 410 6.16 -39.92 -14.69
C GLU A 410 5.94 -40.00 -16.20
N SER A 411 7.03 -39.86 -16.94
CA SER A 411 7.19 -40.35 -18.27
C SER A 411 8.39 -41.30 -18.26
N GLY A 412 8.11 -42.59 -17.92
CA GLY A 412 8.98 -43.68 -18.17
C GLY A 412 9.11 -43.96 -19.66
#